data_f1eec902a697d6c899a8f945e210a34f
#
_entry.id   f1eec902a697d6c899a8f945e210a34f
#
_cell.length_a   1.000
_cell.length_b   1.000
_cell.length_c   1.000
_cell.angle_alpha   90.00
_cell.angle_beta   90.00
_cell.angle_gamma   90.00
#
_symmetry.space_group_name_H-M   'P 1'
#
loop_
_entity.id
_entity.type
_entity.pdbx_description
1 polymer ?
#
loop_
_entity_poly.entity_id
_entity_poly.type
_entity_poly.pdbx_seq_one_letter_code
_entity_poly.pdbx_strand_id
1 'polypeptide(L)'
;MKRQEIPATPVTAQALLDNLEDAGCGPEFAERFLALEQSGQYREQLRLLSDHRRQLLDCLHQEERRIDCLDYLVYKLEKRRAGDP
;
A
#
# COMPACT_ATOMS: atom_id res chain seq x y z
N MET A 1 0.99 -5.92 -20.29
CA MET A 1 0.84 -6.71 -19.13
C MET A 1 -0.57 -7.18 -18.93
N LYS A 2 -0.67 -8.37 -18.51
CA LYS A 2 -1.92 -8.96 -18.38
C LYS A 2 -2.60 -8.56 -17.11
N ARG A 3 -3.79 -8.08 -17.27
CA ARG A 3 -4.53 -7.70 -16.17
C ARG A 3 -5.09 -8.92 -15.51
N GLN A 4 -5.09 -8.91 -14.23
CA GLN A 4 -5.63 -10.02 -13.53
C GLN A 4 -7.10 -10.17 -13.80
N GLU A 5 -7.52 -11.37 -14.12
CA GLU A 5 -8.89 -11.59 -14.40
C GLU A 5 -9.70 -11.71 -13.17
N ILE A 6 -10.87 -11.14 -13.18
CA ILE A 6 -11.76 -11.23 -12.04
C ILE A 6 -12.63 -12.45 -12.21
N PRO A 7 -12.55 -13.39 -11.28
CA PRO A 7 -13.36 -14.60 -11.41
C PRO A 7 -14.84 -14.28 -11.38
N ALA A 8 -15.60 -15.10 -12.02
CA ALA A 8 -17.04 -14.93 -12.03
C ALA A 8 -17.68 -15.41 -10.74
N THR A 9 -16.91 -15.94 -9.81
CA THR A 9 -17.47 -16.41 -8.56
C THR A 9 -17.77 -15.25 -7.64
N PRO A 10 -18.79 -15.38 -6.82
CA PRO A 10 -19.11 -14.33 -5.86
C PRO A 10 -17.98 -14.11 -4.87
N VAL A 11 -17.82 -12.89 -4.45
CA VAL A 11 -16.82 -12.55 -3.45
C VAL A 11 -17.37 -12.88 -2.08
N THR A 12 -16.70 -13.74 -1.35
CA THR A 12 -17.13 -14.11 -0.01
C THR A 12 -16.50 -13.20 1.02
N ALA A 13 -17.09 -13.19 2.21
CA ALA A 13 -16.55 -12.39 3.30
C ALA A 13 -15.13 -12.83 3.63
N GLN A 14 -14.89 -14.13 3.60
CA GLN A 14 -13.56 -14.63 3.93
C GLN A 14 -12.53 -14.18 2.89
N ALA A 15 -12.92 -14.22 1.62
CA ALA A 15 -12.00 -13.77 0.56
C ALA A 15 -11.67 -12.29 0.72
N LEU A 16 -12.66 -11.49 1.08
CA LEU A 16 -12.41 -10.08 1.33
C LEU A 16 -11.47 -9.88 2.51
N LEU A 17 -11.69 -10.61 3.58
CA LEU A 17 -10.82 -10.52 4.74
C LEU A 17 -9.39 -10.89 4.41
N ASP A 18 -9.21 -11.95 3.65
CA ASP A 18 -7.88 -12.39 3.28
C ASP A 18 -7.16 -11.31 2.47
N ASN A 19 -7.87 -10.70 1.53
CA ASN A 19 -7.28 -9.66 0.71
C ASN A 19 -6.95 -8.42 1.52
N LEU A 20 -7.82 -8.05 2.44
CA LEU A 20 -7.56 -6.89 3.28
C LEU A 20 -6.34 -7.11 4.15
N GLU A 21 -6.21 -8.31 4.68
CA GLU A 21 -5.05 -8.65 5.50
C GLU A 21 -3.78 -8.58 4.67
N ASP A 22 -3.82 -9.14 3.47
CA ASP A 22 -2.66 -9.10 2.57
C ASP A 22 -2.28 -7.67 2.21
N ALA A 23 -3.26 -6.78 2.18
CA ALA A 23 -3.02 -5.37 1.87
C ALA A 23 -2.57 -4.58 3.10
N GLY A 24 -2.38 -5.24 4.22
CA GLY A 24 -1.91 -4.56 5.41
C GLY A 24 -2.97 -3.80 6.16
N CYS A 25 -4.24 -4.11 5.92
CA CYS A 25 -5.33 -3.47 6.63
C CYS A 25 -5.52 -4.13 7.99
N GLY A 26 -5.68 -3.33 9.02
CA GLY A 26 -5.87 -3.85 10.36
C GLY A 26 -7.27 -4.36 10.60
N PRO A 27 -7.50 -4.96 11.77
CA PRO A 27 -8.81 -5.53 12.06
C PRO A 27 -9.92 -4.50 12.12
N GLU A 28 -9.64 -3.29 12.55
CA GLU A 28 -10.66 -2.26 12.58
C GLU A 28 -11.09 -1.85 11.18
N PHE A 29 -10.13 -1.74 10.28
CA PHE A 29 -10.42 -1.44 8.90
C PHE A 29 -11.28 -2.55 8.30
N ALA A 30 -10.90 -3.79 8.53
CA ALA A 30 -11.62 -4.93 7.99
C ALA A 30 -13.05 -4.97 8.50
N GLU A 31 -13.22 -4.69 9.78
CA GLU A 31 -14.54 -4.70 10.39
C GLU A 31 -15.44 -3.65 9.74
N ARG A 32 -14.91 -2.45 9.57
CA ARG A 32 -15.67 -1.39 8.97
C ARG A 32 -15.99 -1.70 7.51
N PHE A 33 -15.02 -2.25 6.79
CA PHE A 33 -15.21 -2.59 5.39
C PHE A 33 -16.32 -3.61 5.22
N LEU A 34 -16.33 -4.63 6.09
CA LEU A 34 -17.38 -5.65 6.01
C LEU A 34 -18.74 -5.11 6.40
N ALA A 35 -18.78 -4.20 7.36
CA ALA A 35 -20.05 -3.58 7.72
C ALA A 35 -20.62 -2.81 6.54
N LEU A 36 -19.78 -2.11 5.80
CA LEU A 36 -20.21 -1.39 4.62
C LEU A 36 -20.64 -2.34 3.51
N GLU A 37 -20.00 -3.48 3.45
CA GLU A 37 -20.37 -4.49 2.46
C GLU A 37 -21.78 -4.98 2.74
N GLN A 38 -22.09 -5.25 3.99
CA GLN A 38 -23.41 -5.76 4.35
C GLN A 38 -24.50 -4.73 4.13
N SER A 39 -24.19 -3.46 4.29
CA SER A 39 -25.18 -2.42 4.09
C SER A 39 -25.19 -1.88 2.66
N GLY A 40 -24.39 -2.44 1.78
CA GLY A 40 -24.40 -2.07 0.40
C GLY A 40 -23.81 -0.71 0.09
N GLN A 41 -22.95 -0.19 0.97
CA GLN A 41 -22.39 1.13 0.77
C GLN A 41 -21.10 1.06 -0.01
N TYR A 42 -21.25 0.81 -1.27
CA TYR A 42 -20.16 0.56 -2.18
C TYR A 42 -19.20 1.74 -2.30
N ARG A 43 -19.75 2.95 -2.35
CA ARG A 43 -18.90 4.13 -2.51
C ARG A 43 -17.99 4.35 -1.31
N GLU A 44 -18.51 4.09 -0.12
CA GLU A 44 -17.69 4.23 1.08
C GLU A 44 -16.62 3.17 1.13
N GLN A 45 -16.92 1.98 0.66
CA GLN A 45 -15.90 0.95 0.57
C GLN A 45 -14.77 1.38 -0.34
N LEU A 46 -15.11 1.93 -1.49
CA LEU A 46 -14.08 2.41 -2.43
C LEU A 46 -13.26 3.52 -1.80
N ARG A 47 -13.89 4.39 -1.03
CA ARG A 47 -13.17 5.47 -0.38
C ARG A 47 -12.19 4.95 0.65
N LEU A 48 -12.60 3.97 1.43
CA LEU A 48 -11.69 3.36 2.39
C LEU A 48 -10.47 2.76 1.73
N LEU A 49 -10.69 2.05 0.64
CA LEU A 49 -9.60 1.43 -0.08
C LEU A 49 -8.67 2.47 -0.69
N SER A 50 -9.25 3.52 -1.26
CA SER A 50 -8.44 4.58 -1.86
C SER A 50 -7.59 5.30 -0.82
N ASP A 51 -8.17 5.54 0.34
CA ASP A 51 -7.43 6.22 1.39
C ASP A 51 -6.27 5.37 1.89
N HIS A 52 -6.51 4.08 2.04
CA HIS A 52 -5.44 3.18 2.49
C HIS A 52 -4.33 3.11 1.45
N ARG A 53 -4.71 3.06 0.18
CA ARG A 53 -3.73 3.03 -0.89
C ARG A 53 -2.88 4.29 -0.89
N ARG A 54 -3.51 5.44 -0.65
CA ARG A 54 -2.76 6.69 -0.59
C ARG A 54 -1.77 6.69 0.56
N GLN A 55 -2.17 6.15 1.71
CA GLN A 55 -1.26 6.07 2.83
C GLN A 55 -0.04 5.21 2.52
N LEU A 56 -0.26 4.11 1.82
CA LEU A 56 0.85 3.26 1.42
C LEU A 56 1.78 3.97 0.46
N LEU A 57 1.21 4.74 -0.47
CA LEU A 57 2.02 5.51 -1.40
C LEU A 57 2.83 6.58 -0.68
N ASP A 58 2.23 7.23 0.30
CA ASP A 58 2.95 8.25 1.07
C ASP A 58 4.14 7.63 1.80
N CYS A 59 3.94 6.45 2.37
CA CYS A 59 5.03 5.75 3.04
C CYS A 59 6.12 5.37 2.04
N LEU A 60 5.73 4.90 0.87
CA LEU A 60 6.68 4.53 -0.15
C LEU A 60 7.53 5.72 -0.57
N HIS A 61 6.89 6.86 -0.82
CA HIS A 61 7.63 8.06 -1.21
C HIS A 61 8.59 8.49 -0.13
N GLN A 62 8.20 8.32 1.12
CA GLN A 62 9.07 8.65 2.23
C GLN A 62 10.29 7.75 2.26
N GLU A 63 10.08 6.46 2.03
CA GLU A 63 11.18 5.53 1.98
C GLU A 63 12.12 5.82 0.82
N GLU A 64 11.55 6.22 -0.31
CA GLU A 64 12.37 6.60 -1.46
C GLU A 64 13.28 7.77 -1.12
N ARG A 65 12.76 8.75 -0.41
CA ARG A 65 13.59 9.89 -0.01
C ARG A 65 14.69 9.48 0.94
N ARG A 66 14.40 8.54 1.82
CA ARG A 66 15.43 8.04 2.73
C ARG A 66 16.54 7.31 1.99
N ILE A 67 16.16 6.54 0.99
CA ILE A 67 17.14 5.86 0.16
C ILE A 67 17.99 6.88 -0.58
N ASP A 68 17.36 7.92 -1.11
CA ASP A 68 18.10 8.97 -1.82
C ASP A 68 19.12 9.63 -0.90
N CYS A 69 18.76 9.85 0.34
CA CYS A 69 19.69 10.44 1.31
C CYS A 69 20.90 9.53 1.54
N LEU A 70 20.64 8.23 1.64
CA LEU A 70 21.72 7.28 1.81
C LEU A 70 22.61 7.23 0.58
N ASP A 71 22.01 7.24 -0.58
CA ASP A 71 22.78 7.23 -1.83
C ASP A 71 23.67 8.44 -1.93
N TYR A 72 23.17 9.59 -1.50
CA TYR A 72 23.97 10.79 -1.50
C TYR A 72 25.16 10.65 -0.56
N LEU A 73 24.96 10.06 0.60
CA LEU A 73 26.05 9.87 1.54
C LEU A 73 27.10 8.92 0.98
N VAL A 74 26.66 7.86 0.34
CA VAL A 74 27.58 6.94 -0.31
C VAL A 74 28.43 7.66 -1.33
N TYR A 75 27.76 8.47 -2.16
CA TYR A 75 28.45 9.23 -3.18
C TYR A 75 29.51 10.16 -2.57
N LYS A 76 29.12 10.87 -1.50
CA LYS A 76 30.07 11.80 -0.88
C LYS A 76 31.26 11.09 -0.28
N LEU A 77 31.01 9.95 0.35
CA LEU A 77 32.12 9.21 0.97
C LEU A 77 33.04 8.63 -0.07
N GLU A 78 32.47 8.15 -1.15
CA GLU A 78 33.31 7.61 -2.22
C GLU A 78 34.18 8.66 -2.85
N LYS A 79 33.64 9.84 -3.05
CA LYS A 79 34.43 10.95 -3.58
C LYS A 79 35.56 11.29 -2.63
N ARG A 80 35.28 11.32 -1.35
CA ARG A 80 36.29 11.63 -0.37
C ARG A 80 37.42 10.60 -0.36
N ARG A 81 37.04 9.33 -0.46
CA ARG A 81 38.03 8.28 -0.49
C ARG A 81 38.88 8.31 -1.73
N ALA A 82 38.33 8.77 -2.83
CA ALA A 82 39.08 8.88 -4.08
C ALA A 82 40.08 10.02 -4.05
N GLY A 83 40.15 10.74 -2.95
CA GLY A 83 41.14 11.81 -2.87
C GLY A 83 40.66 13.15 -3.35
N ASP A 84 39.40 13.32 -3.52
CA ASP A 84 38.85 14.61 -3.88
C ASP A 84 39.06 15.60 -2.77
N PRO A 85 39.49 16.78 -3.06
CA PRO A 85 39.69 17.79 -2.04
C PRO A 85 38.38 18.19 -1.38
#